data_70cc5d26c127ed1ef1448ed2b656c8fd
#
_entry.id   70cc5d26c127ed1ef1448ed2b656c8fd
#
_cell.length_a   1.000
_cell.length_b   1.000
_cell.length_c   1.000
_cell.angle_alpha   90.00
_cell.angle_beta   90.00
_cell.angle_gamma   90.00
#
_symmetry.space_group_name_H-M   'P 1'
#
loop_
_entity.id
_entity.type
_entity.pdbx_description
1 polymer ?
#
loop_
_entity_poly.entity_id
_entity_poly.type
_entity_poly.pdbx_seq_one_letter_code
_entity_poly.pdbx_strand_id
1 'polypeptide(L)'
;MSIDFGSAVTRGASRARRYLRDNGLPHSDEIELEPSGVEFADGGHYGVEIPVVNSFKVLDATLRLLQAEGLPVTRFNETLGAMLLSDSEVGDMLGLCRENGVGMLFALGPRPEYDRKAAFYRGGFGASQGRRINNNDAIAQSVEEAYRLTELGCRGLIAYDLGVIRLLSDMRAAGELPADLMLKASSHCIVSNPMTSRIYAENGADSVTTTHDLGLGVLQEIRRGSPRLTIDLPTDVYGSKGGFIRFYEVPELVQICAPMMLKIGASAQSHPHDPVNENTIRQRVQRVGLCLEYLARSGVEAKYISDLSPHRCVPVQA
;
A
#
# COMPACT_ATOMS: atom_id res chain seq x y z
N MET A 1 -0.70 -25.42 -4.51
CA MET A 1 -1.72 -25.52 -5.59
C MET A 1 -2.04 -24.09 -5.95
N SER A 2 -1.58 -23.59 -7.10
CA SER A 2 -1.91 -22.23 -7.55
C SER A 2 -3.41 -22.18 -7.85
N ILE A 3 -4.07 -21.11 -7.40
CA ILE A 3 -5.45 -20.83 -7.79
C ILE A 3 -5.38 -20.12 -9.13
N ASP A 4 -5.81 -20.81 -10.18
CA ASP A 4 -5.99 -20.19 -11.49
C ASP A 4 -7.35 -19.48 -11.51
N PHE A 5 -7.35 -18.17 -11.73
CA PHE A 5 -8.60 -17.40 -11.89
C PHE A 5 -9.38 -17.77 -13.16
N GLY A 6 -8.87 -18.68 -14.00
CA GLY A 6 -9.46 -19.02 -15.28
C GLY A 6 -9.24 -17.95 -16.35
N SER A 7 -9.91 -18.11 -17.49
CA SER A 7 -9.73 -17.22 -18.65
C SER A 7 -10.52 -15.90 -18.58
N ALA A 8 -11.37 -15.71 -17.58
CA ALA A 8 -12.22 -14.52 -17.46
C ALA A 8 -12.34 -14.08 -16.00
N VAL A 9 -12.36 -12.75 -15.80
CA VAL A 9 -12.55 -12.14 -14.49
C VAL A 9 -13.97 -12.37 -13.98
N THR A 10 -14.07 -12.93 -12.76
CA THR A 10 -15.34 -13.04 -12.06
C THR A 10 -15.75 -11.66 -11.55
N ARG A 11 -16.86 -11.14 -12.05
CA ARG A 11 -17.42 -9.85 -11.66
C ARG A 11 -18.18 -9.96 -10.34
N GLY A 12 -18.02 -8.97 -9.47
CA GLY A 12 -18.87 -8.77 -8.29
C GLY A 12 -20.34 -8.73 -8.63
N ALA A 13 -21.22 -8.91 -7.64
CA ALA A 13 -22.67 -8.93 -7.81
C ALA A 13 -23.19 -9.97 -8.83
N SER A 14 -22.55 -11.13 -8.93
CA SER A 14 -22.80 -12.15 -9.96
C SER A 14 -24.27 -12.58 -10.08
N ARG A 15 -24.99 -12.68 -8.96
CA ARG A 15 -26.42 -13.02 -8.94
C ARG A 15 -27.28 -11.94 -9.61
N ALA A 16 -27.03 -10.66 -9.29
CA ALA A 16 -27.77 -9.54 -9.88
C ALA A 16 -27.45 -9.40 -11.36
N ARG A 17 -26.17 -9.52 -11.76
CA ARG A 17 -25.77 -9.47 -13.18
C ARG A 17 -26.40 -10.58 -14.00
N ARG A 18 -26.50 -11.79 -13.44
CA ARG A 18 -27.19 -12.91 -14.08
C ARG A 18 -28.67 -12.55 -14.33
N TYR A 19 -29.37 -12.07 -13.31
CA TYR A 19 -30.79 -11.66 -13.45
C TYR A 19 -30.95 -10.60 -14.53
N LEU A 20 -30.14 -9.56 -14.54
CA LEU A 20 -30.19 -8.50 -15.56
C LEU A 20 -29.98 -9.07 -16.97
N ARG A 21 -28.95 -9.89 -17.17
CA ARG A 21 -28.67 -10.54 -18.46
C ARG A 21 -29.82 -11.43 -18.92
N ASP A 22 -30.37 -12.26 -18.02
CA ASP A 22 -31.39 -13.22 -18.34
C ASP A 22 -32.72 -12.51 -18.70
N ASN A 23 -32.87 -11.24 -18.34
CA ASN A 23 -33.99 -10.38 -18.70
C ASN A 23 -33.64 -9.37 -19.83
N GLY A 24 -32.54 -9.54 -20.54
CA GLY A 24 -32.13 -8.69 -21.66
C GLY A 24 -31.78 -7.25 -21.27
N LEU A 25 -31.37 -7.03 -19.99
CA LEU A 25 -30.99 -5.72 -19.48
C LEU A 25 -29.44 -5.57 -19.47
N PRO A 26 -28.91 -4.34 -19.61
CA PRO A 26 -27.49 -4.08 -19.42
C PRO A 26 -27.04 -4.58 -18.04
N HIS A 27 -25.95 -5.36 -18.00
CA HIS A 27 -25.51 -6.04 -16.79
C HIS A 27 -24.03 -5.79 -16.43
N SER A 28 -23.30 -5.11 -17.30
CA SER A 28 -21.93 -4.65 -17.06
C SER A 28 -21.55 -3.54 -18.06
N ASP A 29 -20.56 -2.74 -17.69
CA ASP A 29 -19.91 -1.86 -18.64
C ASP A 29 -19.09 -2.69 -19.66
N GLU A 30 -18.88 -2.14 -20.86
CA GLU A 30 -18.14 -2.78 -21.95
C GLU A 30 -16.59 -2.75 -21.71
N ILE A 31 -16.15 -3.13 -20.50
CA ILE A 31 -14.72 -3.25 -20.19
C ILE A 31 -14.37 -4.73 -20.18
N GLU A 32 -13.51 -5.14 -21.09
CA GLU A 32 -12.92 -6.46 -21.08
C GLU A 32 -11.80 -6.52 -20.02
N LEU A 33 -12.02 -7.34 -19.00
CA LEU A 33 -11.04 -7.56 -17.93
C LEU A 33 -10.47 -8.97 -18.03
N GLU A 34 -9.16 -9.06 -17.87
CA GLU A 34 -8.43 -10.32 -17.84
C GLU A 34 -7.71 -10.48 -16.50
N PRO A 35 -7.66 -11.67 -15.92
CA PRO A 35 -6.86 -11.93 -14.73
C PRO A 35 -5.39 -11.56 -14.96
N SER A 36 -4.72 -11.12 -13.89
CA SER A 36 -3.30 -10.72 -13.97
C SER A 36 -2.37 -11.86 -14.40
N GLY A 37 -2.75 -13.10 -14.09
CA GLY A 37 -1.91 -14.28 -14.30
C GLY A 37 -0.63 -14.28 -13.46
N VAL A 38 -0.52 -13.37 -12.47
CA VAL A 38 0.66 -13.21 -11.60
C VAL A 38 0.23 -13.33 -10.14
N GLU A 39 1.11 -13.90 -9.34
CA GLU A 39 0.92 -14.09 -7.90
C GLU A 39 2.22 -13.76 -7.15
N PHE A 40 2.16 -13.62 -5.83
CA PHE A 40 3.36 -13.61 -5.00
C PHE A 40 4.10 -14.96 -5.13
N ALA A 41 5.41 -14.97 -4.82
CA ALA A 41 6.22 -16.19 -4.93
C ALA A 41 5.68 -17.38 -4.09
N ASP A 42 4.84 -17.12 -3.11
CA ASP A 42 4.15 -18.11 -2.27
C ASP A 42 2.77 -18.53 -2.81
N GLY A 43 2.41 -18.05 -3.99
CA GLY A 43 1.10 -18.26 -4.62
C GLY A 43 -0.03 -17.44 -4.03
N GLY A 44 0.27 -16.40 -3.24
CA GLY A 44 -0.71 -15.44 -2.74
C GLY A 44 -1.10 -14.40 -3.80
N HIS A 45 -2.33 -13.91 -3.72
CA HIS A 45 -2.85 -12.91 -4.64
C HIS A 45 -2.92 -11.53 -4.00
N TYR A 46 -3.23 -11.47 -2.71
CA TYR A 46 -3.42 -10.20 -1.99
C TYR A 46 -2.97 -10.26 -0.53
N GLY A 47 -2.71 -9.08 0.03
CA GLY A 47 -2.57 -8.83 1.45
C GLY A 47 -3.39 -7.61 1.86
N VAL A 48 -3.41 -7.31 3.16
CA VAL A 48 -4.06 -6.13 3.73
C VAL A 48 -3.02 -5.16 4.29
N GLU A 49 -3.08 -3.91 3.87
CA GLU A 49 -2.23 -2.84 4.35
C GLU A 49 -3.08 -1.73 5.02
N ILE A 50 -2.70 -1.34 6.23
CA ILE A 50 -3.38 -0.26 6.96
C ILE A 50 -2.46 0.96 7.02
N PRO A 51 -2.85 2.10 6.38
CA PRO A 51 -2.06 3.32 6.39
C PRO A 51 -2.27 4.17 7.65
N VAL A 52 -1.37 5.13 7.86
CA VAL A 52 -1.47 6.18 8.91
C VAL A 52 -1.46 5.60 10.31
N VAL A 53 -0.52 4.70 10.54
CA VAL A 53 -0.19 4.16 11.85
C VAL A 53 1.11 4.83 12.29
N ASN A 54 0.98 6.03 12.86
CA ASN A 54 2.08 6.98 13.03
C ASN A 54 2.61 7.05 14.48
N SER A 55 2.27 6.09 15.32
CA SER A 55 2.79 5.96 16.70
C SER A 55 2.59 4.55 17.22
N PHE A 56 3.38 4.18 18.21
CA PHE A 56 3.24 2.90 18.91
C PHE A 56 1.83 2.69 19.48
N LYS A 57 1.26 3.71 20.12
CA LYS A 57 -0.09 3.64 20.70
C LYS A 57 -1.16 3.30 19.67
N VAL A 58 -1.09 3.90 18.48
CA VAL A 58 -2.05 3.63 17.40
C VAL A 58 -1.84 2.25 16.82
N LEU A 59 -0.59 1.82 16.67
CA LEU A 59 -0.23 0.50 16.19
C LEU A 59 -0.77 -0.60 17.11
N ASP A 60 -0.43 -0.53 18.39
CA ASP A 60 -0.84 -1.53 19.41
C ASP A 60 -2.38 -1.64 19.48
N ALA A 61 -3.08 -0.50 19.59
CA ALA A 61 -4.54 -0.49 19.67
C ALA A 61 -5.20 -1.03 18.39
N THR A 62 -4.66 -0.72 17.21
CA THR A 62 -5.19 -1.23 15.93
C THR A 62 -4.96 -2.73 15.81
N LEU A 63 -3.77 -3.20 16.12
CA LEU A 63 -3.41 -4.63 16.04
C LEU A 63 -4.26 -5.48 16.99
N ARG A 64 -4.39 -5.06 18.25
CA ARG A 64 -5.24 -5.75 19.24
C ARG A 64 -6.70 -5.86 18.79
N LEU A 65 -7.24 -4.80 18.21
CA LEU A 65 -8.63 -4.82 17.75
C LEU A 65 -8.81 -5.73 16.52
N LEU A 66 -7.86 -5.71 15.58
CA LEU A 66 -7.88 -6.65 14.44
C LEU A 66 -7.84 -8.10 14.91
N GLN A 67 -6.98 -8.41 15.89
CA GLN A 67 -6.88 -9.75 16.48
C GLN A 67 -8.18 -10.16 17.20
N ALA A 68 -8.79 -9.24 17.95
CA ALA A 68 -10.06 -9.51 18.65
C ALA A 68 -11.21 -9.78 17.67
N GLU A 69 -11.21 -9.13 16.50
CA GLU A 69 -12.20 -9.32 15.44
C GLU A 69 -11.83 -10.48 14.48
N GLY A 70 -10.69 -11.15 14.67
CA GLY A 70 -10.22 -12.23 13.80
C GLY A 70 -9.89 -11.77 12.37
N LEU A 71 -9.53 -10.48 12.19
CA LEU A 71 -9.25 -9.90 10.87
C LEU A 71 -7.75 -9.92 10.58
N PRO A 72 -7.35 -10.33 9.37
CA PRO A 72 -5.94 -10.37 8.99
C PRO A 72 -5.40 -8.98 8.68
N VAL A 73 -4.12 -8.78 8.95
CA VAL A 73 -3.32 -7.66 8.47
C VAL A 73 -1.96 -8.16 8.01
N THR A 74 -1.49 -7.66 6.88
CA THR A 74 -0.17 -7.99 6.33
C THR A 74 0.87 -7.03 6.86
N ARG A 75 0.59 -5.72 6.77
CA ARG A 75 1.53 -4.68 7.15
C ARG A 75 0.86 -3.34 7.45
N PHE A 76 1.56 -2.51 8.19
CA PHE A 76 1.17 -1.13 8.53
C PHE A 76 2.10 -0.13 7.86
N ASN A 77 1.63 1.11 7.68
CA ASN A 77 2.45 2.21 7.18
C ASN A 77 2.46 3.38 8.17
N GLU A 78 3.63 3.78 8.59
CA GLU A 78 3.87 5.15 9.06
C GLU A 78 3.91 6.08 7.83
N THR A 79 3.35 7.27 7.92
CA THR A 79 3.17 8.15 6.78
C THR A 79 3.52 9.63 7.01
N LEU A 80 3.83 10.02 8.24
CA LEU A 80 4.25 11.38 8.56
C LEU A 80 5.73 11.63 8.33
N GLY A 81 6.54 10.59 8.45
CA GLY A 81 7.99 10.61 8.35
C GLY A 81 8.65 10.12 9.62
N ALA A 82 9.41 9.03 9.52
CA ALA A 82 10.06 8.39 10.66
C ALA A 82 11.01 9.31 11.43
N MET A 83 11.50 10.37 10.80
CA MET A 83 12.27 11.45 11.44
C MET A 83 11.53 12.16 12.59
N LEU A 84 10.21 11.98 12.71
CA LEU A 84 9.40 12.52 13.80
C LEU A 84 9.25 11.55 14.97
N LEU A 85 9.84 10.36 14.88
CA LEU A 85 9.82 9.31 15.89
C LEU A 85 11.22 9.12 16.47
N SER A 86 11.31 8.89 17.78
CA SER A 86 12.56 8.50 18.43
C SER A 86 12.96 7.06 18.08
N ASP A 87 14.25 6.71 18.24
CA ASP A 87 14.73 5.34 18.04
C ASP A 87 14.00 4.33 18.94
N SER A 88 13.70 4.73 20.17
CA SER A 88 12.92 3.91 21.10
C SER A 88 11.53 3.62 20.56
N GLU A 89 10.81 4.63 20.06
CA GLU A 89 9.45 4.43 19.53
C GLU A 89 9.46 3.61 18.24
N VAL A 90 10.43 3.84 17.35
CA VAL A 90 10.62 3.02 16.15
C VAL A 90 10.92 1.56 16.54
N GLY A 91 11.83 1.35 17.50
CA GLY A 91 12.18 0.03 18.01
C GLY A 91 10.98 -0.71 18.63
N ASP A 92 10.17 0.00 19.44
CA ASP A 92 8.95 -0.55 20.04
C ASP A 92 7.92 -0.96 18.95
N MET A 93 7.73 -0.11 17.93
CA MET A 93 6.83 -0.42 16.81
C MET A 93 7.31 -1.62 16.00
N LEU A 94 8.60 -1.69 15.69
CA LEU A 94 9.21 -2.83 14.98
C LEU A 94 9.15 -4.11 15.82
N GLY A 95 9.44 -4.02 17.13
CA GLY A 95 9.34 -5.13 18.07
C GLY A 95 7.94 -5.74 18.08
N LEU A 96 6.92 -4.91 18.27
CA LEU A 96 5.53 -5.36 18.27
C LEU A 96 5.11 -6.02 16.94
N CYS A 97 5.52 -5.44 15.82
CA CYS A 97 5.24 -6.02 14.50
C CYS A 97 5.94 -7.36 14.31
N ARG A 98 7.21 -7.48 14.68
CA ARG A 98 7.98 -8.74 14.60
C ARG A 98 7.36 -9.84 15.43
N GLU A 99 6.99 -9.56 16.68
CA GLU A 99 6.38 -10.53 17.60
C GLU A 99 5.04 -11.08 17.07
N ASN A 100 4.34 -10.30 16.25
CA ASN A 100 3.04 -10.69 15.68
C ASN A 100 3.14 -11.12 14.20
N GLY A 101 4.33 -11.21 13.62
CA GLY A 101 4.52 -11.61 12.22
C GLY A 101 3.90 -10.64 11.21
N VAL A 102 3.73 -9.37 11.58
CA VAL A 102 3.16 -8.31 10.72
C VAL A 102 4.25 -7.35 10.26
N GLY A 103 4.09 -6.80 9.08
CA GLY A 103 5.04 -5.83 8.53
C GLY A 103 4.83 -4.40 9.02
N MET A 104 5.91 -3.62 8.94
CA MET A 104 5.89 -2.19 9.16
C MET A 104 6.74 -1.48 8.12
N LEU A 105 6.15 -0.49 7.47
CA LEU A 105 6.86 0.39 6.54
C LEU A 105 6.92 1.80 7.11
N PHE A 106 8.11 2.40 7.04
CA PHE A 106 8.32 3.78 7.46
C PHE A 106 8.54 4.69 6.27
N ALA A 107 7.93 5.87 6.33
CA ALA A 107 8.10 6.90 5.33
C ALA A 107 9.39 7.68 5.57
N LEU A 108 10.22 7.78 4.56
CA LEU A 108 11.47 8.53 4.64
C LEU A 108 11.23 10.04 4.69
N GLY A 109 12.10 10.74 5.40
CA GLY A 109 12.30 12.17 5.39
C GLY A 109 13.67 12.53 4.76
N PRO A 110 14.05 13.81 4.77
CA PRO A 110 13.20 14.96 5.06
C PRO A 110 12.20 15.22 3.95
N ARG A 111 11.20 16.04 4.25
CA ARG A 111 10.18 16.42 3.27
C ARG A 111 10.22 17.92 3.03
N PRO A 112 10.10 18.37 1.77
CA PRO A 112 10.10 19.81 1.44
C PRO A 112 9.04 20.60 2.22
N GLU A 113 7.92 20.00 2.56
CA GLU A 113 6.86 20.64 3.36
C GLU A 113 7.28 20.98 4.80
N TYR A 114 8.38 20.42 5.29
CA TYR A 114 8.96 20.69 6.60
C TYR A 114 10.24 21.52 6.52
N ASP A 115 10.74 21.77 5.31
CA ASP A 115 11.91 22.61 5.06
C ASP A 115 11.54 24.11 5.17
N ARG A 116 12.54 24.95 5.42
CA ARG A 116 12.43 26.39 5.42
C ARG A 116 11.98 26.99 4.07
N LYS A 117 12.13 26.28 2.99
CA LYS A 117 11.65 26.63 1.64
C LYS A 117 10.27 26.06 1.32
N ALA A 118 9.61 25.49 2.29
CA ALA A 118 8.37 24.75 2.12
C ALA A 118 7.13 25.58 1.78
N ALA A 119 7.19 26.93 1.84
CA ALA A 119 6.03 27.78 1.60
C ALA A 119 5.36 27.51 0.24
N PHE A 120 6.14 27.27 -0.80
CA PHE A 120 5.64 26.86 -2.12
C PHE A 120 4.89 25.53 -2.07
N TYR A 121 5.42 24.55 -1.35
CA TYR A 121 4.87 23.19 -1.25
C TYR A 121 3.64 23.11 -0.34
N ARG A 122 3.40 24.11 0.51
CA ARG A 122 2.20 24.18 1.37
C ARG A 122 0.99 24.75 0.63
N GLY A 123 1.20 25.47 -0.47
CA GLY A 123 0.11 25.95 -1.32
C GLY A 123 -0.54 24.83 -2.11
N GLY A 124 -1.77 25.04 -2.58
CA GLY A 124 -2.53 24.02 -3.32
C GLY A 124 -1.81 23.47 -4.56
N PHE A 125 -1.05 24.31 -5.27
CA PHE A 125 -0.26 23.88 -6.42
C PHE A 125 0.97 23.04 -6.00
N GLY A 126 1.69 23.46 -4.98
CA GLY A 126 2.87 22.75 -4.48
C GLY A 126 2.53 21.45 -3.73
N ALA A 127 1.36 21.33 -3.17
CA ALA A 127 0.95 20.14 -2.40
C ALA A 127 0.99 18.85 -3.23
N SER A 128 0.76 18.93 -4.53
CA SER A 128 0.87 17.78 -5.45
C SER A 128 2.32 17.36 -5.72
N GLN A 129 3.27 18.29 -5.60
CA GLN A 129 4.71 18.05 -5.82
C GLN A 129 5.50 17.98 -4.50
N GLY A 130 4.85 18.27 -3.39
CA GLY A 130 5.42 18.69 -2.12
C GLY A 130 6.22 17.65 -1.35
N ARG A 131 6.45 16.46 -1.92
CA ARG A 131 7.24 15.44 -1.25
C ARG A 131 8.45 14.98 -2.06
N ARG A 132 8.72 15.63 -3.19
CA ARG A 132 9.93 15.38 -3.97
C ARG A 132 11.12 16.08 -3.33
N ILE A 133 12.23 15.39 -3.30
CA ILE A 133 13.49 15.94 -2.80
C ILE A 133 14.04 16.96 -3.83
N ASN A 134 14.42 18.13 -3.37
CA ASN A 134 14.81 19.25 -4.23
C ASN A 134 16.24 19.76 -4.01
N ASN A 135 17.03 19.05 -3.19
CA ASN A 135 18.42 19.41 -2.92
C ASN A 135 19.23 18.19 -2.44
N ASN A 136 20.56 18.26 -2.58
CA ASN A 136 21.47 17.16 -2.27
C ASN A 136 21.55 16.86 -0.76
N ASP A 137 21.45 17.87 0.10
CA ASP A 137 21.48 17.66 1.55
C ASP A 137 20.27 16.83 2.00
N ALA A 138 19.10 17.08 1.41
CA ALA A 138 17.91 16.29 1.70
C ALA A 138 18.00 14.85 1.14
N ILE A 139 18.71 14.62 0.03
CA ILE A 139 19.01 13.26 -0.45
C ILE A 139 19.90 12.54 0.58
N ALA A 140 20.97 13.18 1.03
CA ALA A 140 21.86 12.62 2.04
C ALA A 140 21.13 12.29 3.34
N GLN A 141 20.24 13.17 3.80
CA GLN A 141 19.40 12.92 4.99
C GLN A 141 18.42 11.76 4.77
N SER A 142 17.87 11.58 3.57
CA SER A 142 17.01 10.42 3.27
C SER A 142 17.77 9.09 3.33
N VAL A 143 19.03 9.09 2.88
CA VAL A 143 19.93 7.93 2.97
C VAL A 143 20.27 7.62 4.42
N GLU A 144 20.62 8.63 5.19
CA GLU A 144 20.91 8.48 6.63
C GLU A 144 19.72 7.91 7.40
N GLU A 145 18.52 8.38 7.06
CA GLU A 145 17.28 7.83 7.63
C GLU A 145 17.05 6.37 7.23
N ALA A 146 17.41 5.98 6.01
CA ALA A 146 17.33 4.59 5.57
C ALA A 146 18.30 3.69 6.33
N TYR A 147 19.54 4.13 6.58
CA TYR A 147 20.50 3.42 7.45
C TYR A 147 19.93 3.27 8.86
N ARG A 148 19.52 4.37 9.48
CA ARG A 148 18.95 4.36 10.84
C ARG A 148 17.81 3.34 10.96
N LEU A 149 16.84 3.36 10.04
CA LEU A 149 15.68 2.46 10.10
C LEU A 149 16.07 0.99 9.89
N THR A 150 16.97 0.71 8.95
CA THR A 150 17.40 -0.66 8.67
C THR A 150 18.27 -1.24 9.78
N GLU A 151 19.09 -0.43 10.44
CA GLU A 151 19.85 -0.79 11.65
C GLU A 151 18.94 -1.12 12.83
N LEU A 152 17.81 -0.44 12.96
CA LEU A 152 16.77 -0.75 13.94
C LEU A 152 15.92 -1.99 13.56
N GLY A 153 16.22 -2.64 12.44
CA GLY A 153 15.55 -3.88 12.01
C GLY A 153 14.42 -3.70 11.02
N CYS A 154 14.16 -2.48 10.50
CA CYS A 154 13.14 -2.23 9.49
C CYS A 154 13.46 -2.95 8.17
N ARG A 155 12.43 -3.47 7.49
CA ARG A 155 12.52 -4.13 6.18
C ARG A 155 11.57 -3.55 5.14
N GLY A 156 10.98 -2.39 5.41
CA GLY A 156 10.10 -1.71 4.46
C GLY A 156 10.21 -0.18 4.53
N LEU A 157 10.59 0.46 3.44
CA LEU A 157 10.71 1.91 3.33
C LEU A 157 9.76 2.48 2.28
N ILE A 158 9.16 3.62 2.59
CA ILE A 158 8.31 4.38 1.67
C ILE A 158 9.08 5.62 1.23
N ALA A 159 9.35 5.71 -0.07
CA ALA A 159 9.98 6.88 -0.66
C ALA A 159 9.02 7.66 -1.55
N TYR A 160 9.28 8.95 -1.71
CA TYR A 160 8.45 9.90 -2.45
C TYR A 160 9.13 10.44 -3.70
N ASP A 161 10.41 10.12 -3.88
CA ASP A 161 11.23 10.60 -4.98
C ASP A 161 11.86 9.43 -5.75
N LEU A 162 11.80 9.50 -7.09
CA LEU A 162 12.31 8.46 -7.96
C LEU A 162 13.84 8.32 -7.85
N GLY A 163 14.55 9.45 -7.70
CA GLY A 163 16.00 9.44 -7.54
C GLY A 163 16.43 8.76 -6.23
N VAL A 164 15.69 8.99 -5.14
CA VAL A 164 15.92 8.31 -3.86
C VAL A 164 15.64 6.82 -3.98
N ILE A 165 14.55 6.39 -4.62
CA ILE A 165 14.25 4.97 -4.85
C ILE A 165 15.39 4.30 -5.61
N ARG A 166 15.87 4.94 -6.70
CA ARG A 166 16.99 4.44 -7.49
C ARG A 166 18.25 4.31 -6.65
N LEU A 167 18.60 5.35 -5.90
CA LEU A 167 19.80 5.35 -5.05
C LEU A 167 19.74 4.23 -3.99
N LEU A 168 18.63 4.10 -3.28
CA LEU A 168 18.46 3.04 -2.28
C LEU A 168 18.48 1.64 -2.91
N SER A 169 17.98 1.49 -4.13
CA SER A 169 18.07 0.23 -4.88
C SER A 169 19.52 -0.11 -5.24
N ASP A 170 20.30 0.89 -5.67
CA ASP A 170 21.72 0.70 -5.98
C ASP A 170 22.52 0.35 -4.70
N MET A 171 22.22 1.00 -3.58
CA MET A 171 22.83 0.71 -2.27
C MET A 171 22.48 -0.71 -1.79
N ARG A 172 21.22 -1.15 -1.97
CA ARG A 172 20.79 -2.52 -1.69
C ARG A 172 21.56 -3.53 -2.55
N ALA A 173 21.73 -3.24 -3.83
CA ALA A 173 22.51 -4.10 -4.74
C ALA A 173 24.01 -4.13 -4.41
N ALA A 174 24.55 -3.05 -3.84
CA ALA A 174 25.93 -2.95 -3.39
C ALA A 174 26.17 -3.60 -2.00
N GLY A 175 25.12 -4.02 -1.29
CA GLY A 175 25.21 -4.58 0.05
C GLY A 175 25.31 -3.55 1.17
N GLU A 176 25.14 -2.26 0.87
CA GLU A 176 25.10 -1.17 1.84
C GLU A 176 23.77 -1.14 2.63
N LEU A 177 22.71 -1.70 2.06
CA LEU A 177 21.42 -1.90 2.70
C LEU A 177 21.02 -3.38 2.64
N PRO A 178 20.16 -3.87 3.54
CA PRO A 178 19.72 -5.26 3.55
C PRO A 178 19.15 -5.70 2.20
N ALA A 179 19.53 -6.88 1.71
CA ALA A 179 19.08 -7.40 0.43
C ALA A 179 17.56 -7.67 0.37
N ASP A 180 16.94 -7.93 1.53
CA ASP A 180 15.52 -8.16 1.72
C ASP A 180 14.72 -6.88 2.01
N LEU A 181 15.37 -5.71 1.95
CA LEU A 181 14.71 -4.42 2.12
C LEU A 181 13.74 -4.15 0.97
N MET A 182 12.48 -3.88 1.28
CA MET A 182 11.44 -3.55 0.31
C MET A 182 11.30 -2.04 0.15
N LEU A 183 11.36 -1.56 -1.09
CA LEU A 183 11.22 -0.14 -1.45
C LEU A 183 9.85 0.13 -2.07
N LYS A 184 9.07 0.96 -1.42
CA LYS A 184 7.73 1.33 -1.85
C LYS A 184 7.69 2.75 -2.38
N ALA A 185 7.18 2.91 -3.61
CA ALA A 185 6.82 4.21 -4.15
C ALA A 185 5.46 4.66 -3.59
N SER A 186 5.44 5.81 -2.92
CA SER A 186 4.24 6.40 -2.34
C SER A 186 3.22 6.81 -3.41
N SER A 187 1.95 6.99 -3.02
CA SER A 187 0.92 7.61 -3.89
C SER A 187 1.29 9.02 -4.36
N HIS A 188 2.17 9.72 -3.64
CA HIS A 188 2.72 11.01 -4.06
C HIS A 188 3.72 10.91 -5.23
N CYS A 189 4.14 9.71 -5.60
CA CYS A 189 4.88 9.44 -6.83
C CYS A 189 3.99 9.51 -8.08
N ILE A 190 2.69 9.61 -7.92
CA ILE A 190 1.67 9.79 -8.98
C ILE A 190 1.80 8.71 -10.07
N VAL A 191 1.82 7.44 -9.66
CA VAL A 191 1.80 6.32 -10.59
C VAL A 191 0.37 6.14 -11.11
N SER A 192 0.11 6.61 -12.32
CA SER A 192 -1.23 6.73 -12.90
C SER A 192 -1.39 6.05 -14.27
N ASN A 193 -0.32 5.46 -14.81
CA ASN A 193 -0.34 4.78 -16.10
C ASN A 193 0.76 3.71 -16.18
N PRO A 194 0.70 2.78 -17.15
CA PRO A 194 1.65 1.67 -17.28
C PRO A 194 3.11 2.10 -17.44
N MET A 195 3.37 3.21 -18.15
CA MET A 195 4.74 3.66 -18.39
C MET A 195 5.38 4.22 -17.14
N THR A 196 4.64 5.01 -16.36
CA THR A 196 5.13 5.51 -15.06
C THR A 196 5.40 4.34 -14.09
N SER A 197 4.50 3.36 -14.03
CA SER A 197 4.68 2.16 -13.23
C SER A 197 5.96 1.40 -13.61
N ARG A 198 6.18 1.21 -14.91
CA ARG A 198 7.36 0.55 -15.44
C ARG A 198 8.66 1.29 -15.07
N ILE A 199 8.68 2.61 -15.16
CA ILE A 199 9.85 3.41 -14.77
C ILE A 199 10.20 3.18 -13.30
N TYR A 200 9.20 3.16 -12.38
CA TYR A 200 9.45 2.86 -10.97
C TYR A 200 9.97 1.43 -10.76
N ALA A 201 9.43 0.43 -11.48
CA ALA A 201 9.91 -0.94 -11.43
C ALA A 201 11.37 -1.07 -11.90
N GLU A 202 11.71 -0.44 -13.02
CA GLU A 202 13.06 -0.46 -13.61
C GLU A 202 14.09 0.29 -12.73
N ASN A 203 13.62 1.21 -11.88
CA ASN A 203 14.46 1.91 -10.91
C ASN A 203 14.43 1.30 -9.50
N GLY A 204 13.93 0.08 -9.36
CA GLY A 204 14.11 -0.74 -8.17
C GLY A 204 13.01 -0.61 -7.11
N ALA A 205 11.87 0.00 -7.42
CA ALA A 205 10.70 -0.11 -6.57
C ALA A 205 10.17 -1.56 -6.56
N ASP A 206 9.85 -2.09 -5.40
CA ASP A 206 9.25 -3.40 -5.20
C ASP A 206 7.73 -3.31 -5.12
N SER A 207 7.21 -2.16 -4.67
CA SER A 207 5.78 -1.87 -4.68
C SER A 207 5.48 -0.40 -5.03
N VAL A 208 4.28 -0.16 -5.53
CA VAL A 208 3.80 1.19 -5.84
C VAL A 208 2.39 1.38 -5.31
N THR A 209 2.14 2.53 -4.65
CA THR A 209 0.76 2.98 -4.44
C THR A 209 0.35 3.81 -5.64
N THR A 210 -0.66 3.36 -6.38
CA THR A 210 -1.17 4.07 -7.55
C THR A 210 -1.90 5.37 -7.17
N THR A 211 -2.17 6.22 -8.15
CA THR A 211 -3.17 7.27 -8.01
C THR A 211 -4.51 6.64 -7.60
N HIS A 212 -5.26 7.30 -6.71
CA HIS A 212 -6.28 6.62 -5.91
C HIS A 212 -7.53 6.20 -6.68
N ASP A 213 -7.95 6.97 -7.69
CA ASP A 213 -9.24 6.88 -8.38
C ASP A 213 -9.16 6.27 -9.78
N LEU A 214 -8.13 5.47 -10.05
CA LEU A 214 -7.98 4.82 -11.35
C LEU A 214 -9.05 3.75 -11.57
N GLY A 215 -9.63 3.74 -12.78
CA GLY A 215 -10.57 2.70 -13.19
C GLY A 215 -9.90 1.35 -13.44
N LEU A 216 -10.71 0.29 -13.48
CA LEU A 216 -10.26 -1.10 -13.59
C LEU A 216 -9.37 -1.34 -14.83
N GLY A 217 -9.74 -0.78 -15.99
CA GLY A 217 -8.95 -0.94 -17.23
C GLY A 217 -7.54 -0.35 -17.13
N VAL A 218 -7.40 0.85 -16.52
CA VAL A 218 -6.08 1.45 -16.32
C VAL A 218 -5.23 0.63 -15.35
N LEU A 219 -5.83 0.14 -14.27
CA LEU A 219 -5.15 -0.72 -13.29
C LEU A 219 -4.68 -2.04 -13.91
N GLN A 220 -5.50 -2.65 -14.77
CA GLN A 220 -5.09 -3.83 -15.55
C GLN A 220 -3.87 -3.56 -16.41
N GLU A 221 -3.85 -2.41 -17.12
CA GLU A 221 -2.70 -2.05 -17.97
C GLU A 221 -1.45 -1.72 -17.13
N ILE A 222 -1.60 -1.11 -15.95
CA ILE A 222 -0.49 -0.93 -15.00
C ILE A 222 0.10 -2.29 -14.61
N ARG A 223 -0.74 -3.28 -14.30
CA ARG A 223 -0.29 -4.65 -13.98
C ARG A 223 0.44 -5.28 -15.15
N ARG A 224 -0.10 -5.18 -16.36
CA ARG A 224 0.55 -5.71 -17.58
C ARG A 224 1.92 -5.08 -17.84
N GLY A 225 2.02 -3.76 -17.65
CA GLY A 225 3.27 -3.00 -17.80
C GLY A 225 4.34 -3.31 -16.75
N SER A 226 3.95 -3.82 -15.58
CA SER A 226 4.83 -4.03 -14.42
C SER A 226 4.47 -5.31 -13.66
N PRO A 227 4.66 -6.50 -14.25
CA PRO A 227 4.17 -7.77 -13.70
C PRO A 227 4.82 -8.15 -12.35
N ARG A 228 6.01 -7.64 -12.05
CA ARG A 228 6.74 -7.95 -10.81
C ARG A 228 6.47 -7.00 -9.66
N LEU A 229 5.87 -5.83 -9.91
CA LEU A 229 5.53 -4.88 -8.85
C LEU A 229 4.35 -5.38 -8.01
N THR A 230 4.42 -5.17 -6.71
CA THR A 230 3.21 -5.20 -5.88
C THR A 230 2.43 -3.91 -6.07
N ILE A 231 1.16 -3.99 -6.41
CA ILE A 231 0.27 -2.84 -6.50
C ILE A 231 -0.40 -2.63 -5.16
N ASP A 232 -0.11 -1.52 -4.48
CA ASP A 232 -0.75 -1.15 -3.22
C ASP A 232 -1.92 -0.21 -3.54
N LEU A 233 -3.12 -0.75 -3.57
CA LEU A 233 -4.29 -0.02 -4.03
C LEU A 233 -5.17 0.45 -2.88
N PRO A 234 -5.39 1.78 -2.71
CA PRO A 234 -6.39 2.29 -1.79
C PRO A 234 -7.80 1.84 -2.20
N THR A 235 -8.49 1.13 -1.32
CA THR A 235 -9.88 0.73 -1.50
C THR A 235 -10.85 1.73 -0.89
N ASP A 236 -10.32 2.61 -0.04
CA ASP A 236 -10.99 3.78 0.52
C ASP A 236 -9.97 4.90 0.76
N VAL A 237 -10.38 6.14 0.68
CA VAL A 237 -9.49 7.30 0.82
C VAL A 237 -10.06 8.38 1.72
N TYR A 238 -9.17 9.24 2.25
CA TYR A 238 -9.53 10.39 3.08
C TYR A 238 -10.51 11.32 2.38
N GLY A 239 -11.36 11.99 3.16
CA GLY A 239 -12.25 13.04 2.66
C GLY A 239 -11.49 14.13 1.87
N SER A 240 -10.33 14.55 2.33
CA SER A 240 -9.46 15.53 1.67
C SER A 240 -8.86 15.07 0.33
N LYS A 241 -9.00 13.79 -0.01
CA LYS A 241 -8.54 13.19 -1.28
C LYS A 241 -9.68 12.57 -2.08
N GLY A 242 -10.89 13.11 -1.95
CA GLY A 242 -12.07 12.67 -2.68
C GLY A 242 -13.02 11.78 -1.87
N GLY A 243 -12.59 11.15 -0.79
CA GLY A 243 -13.45 10.43 0.16
C GLY A 243 -14.18 9.21 -0.39
N PHE A 244 -13.73 8.60 -1.48
CA PHE A 244 -14.42 7.45 -2.07
C PHE A 244 -14.15 6.14 -1.32
N ILE A 245 -15.07 5.20 -1.50
CA ILE A 245 -14.98 3.81 -1.03
C ILE A 245 -15.36 2.92 -2.23
N ARG A 246 -14.49 1.95 -2.58
CA ARG A 246 -14.67 1.06 -3.73
C ARG A 246 -14.68 -0.43 -3.38
N PHE A 247 -15.21 -0.80 -2.22
CA PHE A 247 -15.20 -2.18 -1.76
C PHE A 247 -15.94 -3.14 -2.70
N TYR A 248 -16.96 -2.67 -3.40
CA TYR A 248 -17.71 -3.46 -4.39
C TYR A 248 -16.90 -3.84 -5.64
N GLU A 249 -15.73 -3.19 -5.88
CA GLU A 249 -14.80 -3.55 -6.96
C GLU A 249 -13.67 -4.49 -6.51
N VAL A 250 -13.57 -4.77 -5.21
CA VAL A 250 -12.49 -5.62 -4.66
C VAL A 250 -12.38 -6.99 -5.33
N PRO A 251 -13.49 -7.67 -5.69
CA PRO A 251 -13.42 -8.94 -6.41
C PRO A 251 -12.68 -8.83 -7.75
N GLU A 252 -12.96 -7.81 -8.54
CA GLU A 252 -12.27 -7.53 -9.80
C GLU A 252 -10.82 -7.11 -9.56
N LEU A 253 -10.59 -6.20 -8.59
CA LEU A 253 -9.28 -5.67 -8.27
C LEU A 253 -8.28 -6.77 -7.89
N VAL A 254 -8.69 -7.72 -7.05
CA VAL A 254 -7.81 -8.83 -6.64
C VAL A 254 -7.40 -9.69 -7.84
N GLN A 255 -8.30 -9.90 -8.80
CA GLN A 255 -8.00 -10.69 -9.99
C GLN A 255 -7.10 -9.97 -10.99
N ILE A 256 -7.37 -8.68 -11.26
CA ILE A 256 -6.62 -7.93 -12.30
C ILE A 256 -5.32 -7.29 -11.79
N CYS A 257 -5.19 -7.06 -10.48
CA CYS A 257 -4.03 -6.39 -9.87
C CYS A 257 -3.10 -7.33 -9.10
N ALA A 258 -3.45 -8.60 -8.89
CA ALA A 258 -2.56 -9.53 -8.17
C ALA A 258 -1.15 -9.57 -8.79
N PRO A 259 -0.06 -9.66 -8.00
CA PRO A 259 -0.03 -9.59 -6.55
C PRO A 259 -0.23 -8.16 -6.03
N MET A 260 -1.07 -7.99 -5.00
CA MET A 260 -1.45 -6.66 -4.55
C MET A 260 -1.62 -6.54 -3.02
N MET A 261 -1.63 -5.31 -2.52
CA MET A 261 -2.10 -4.98 -1.18
C MET A 261 -3.39 -4.18 -1.27
N LEU A 262 -4.44 -4.67 -0.63
CA LEU A 262 -5.64 -3.88 -0.36
C LEU A 262 -5.31 -2.89 0.75
N LYS A 263 -5.23 -1.61 0.41
CA LYS A 263 -4.91 -0.54 1.35
C LYS A 263 -6.21 0.04 1.90
N ILE A 264 -6.47 -0.21 3.19
CA ILE A 264 -7.81 -0.06 3.80
C ILE A 264 -7.76 0.83 5.03
N GLY A 265 -8.82 1.61 5.26
CA GLY A 265 -9.05 2.34 6.50
C GLY A 265 -8.76 3.84 6.43
N ALA A 266 -8.38 4.36 5.28
CA ALA A 266 -8.09 5.78 5.11
C ALA A 266 -9.36 6.65 5.25
N SER A 267 -10.54 6.17 4.84
CA SER A 267 -11.80 6.89 4.94
C SER A 267 -12.31 7.13 6.37
N ALA A 268 -11.67 6.50 7.36
CA ALA A 268 -11.95 6.77 8.77
C ALA A 268 -11.48 8.17 9.25
N GLN A 269 -10.74 8.89 8.41
CA GLN A 269 -10.25 10.24 8.67
C GLN A 269 -10.56 11.18 7.50
N SER A 270 -10.76 12.46 7.81
CA SER A 270 -10.88 13.49 6.77
C SER A 270 -9.52 13.83 6.15
N HIS A 271 -8.46 13.84 6.97
CA HIS A 271 -7.11 14.15 6.54
C HIS A 271 -6.09 13.19 7.19
N PRO A 272 -4.98 12.83 6.51
CA PRO A 272 -3.95 11.94 7.08
C PRO A 272 -3.25 12.48 8.34
N HIS A 273 -3.34 13.78 8.59
CA HIS A 273 -2.79 14.43 9.77
C HIS A 273 -3.81 14.61 10.92
N ASP A 274 -5.07 14.19 10.72
CA ASP A 274 -6.07 14.26 11.80
C ASP A 274 -5.67 13.34 12.95
N PRO A 275 -5.94 13.73 14.21
CA PRO A 275 -5.69 12.86 15.35
C PRO A 275 -6.40 11.52 15.24
N VAL A 276 -5.69 10.45 15.53
CA VAL A 276 -6.25 9.10 15.59
C VAL A 276 -6.70 8.80 17.01
N ASN A 277 -8.00 8.61 17.18
CA ASN A 277 -8.64 8.23 18.45
C ASN A 277 -9.25 6.83 18.34
N GLU A 278 -9.83 6.34 19.46
CA GLU A 278 -10.45 5.00 19.51
C GLU A 278 -11.54 4.81 18.45
N ASN A 279 -12.36 5.83 18.18
CA ASN A 279 -13.40 5.75 17.17
C ASN A 279 -12.80 5.62 15.75
N THR A 280 -11.73 6.36 15.47
CA THR A 280 -10.98 6.22 14.20
C THR A 280 -10.44 4.80 14.03
N ILE A 281 -9.86 4.22 15.09
CA ILE A 281 -9.33 2.86 15.07
C ILE A 281 -10.46 1.84 14.82
N ARG A 282 -11.58 1.96 15.53
CA ARG A 282 -12.75 1.08 15.32
C ARG A 282 -13.28 1.17 13.90
N GLN A 283 -13.40 2.37 13.35
CA GLN A 283 -13.84 2.55 11.97
C GLN A 283 -12.87 1.92 10.97
N ARG A 284 -11.55 2.07 11.17
CA ARG A 284 -10.54 1.42 10.30
C ARG A 284 -10.70 -0.10 10.30
N VAL A 285 -10.79 -0.71 11.47
CA VAL A 285 -10.97 -2.16 11.61
C VAL A 285 -12.29 -2.61 10.97
N GLN A 286 -13.36 -1.87 11.17
CA GLN A 286 -14.63 -2.12 10.49
C GLN A 286 -14.50 -2.06 8.96
N ARG A 287 -13.73 -1.09 8.40
CA ARG A 287 -13.47 -1.02 6.96
C ARG A 287 -12.74 -2.27 6.44
N VAL A 288 -11.79 -2.80 7.21
CA VAL A 288 -11.12 -4.07 6.86
C VAL A 288 -12.14 -5.19 6.78
N GLY A 289 -12.96 -5.37 7.81
CA GLY A 289 -14.01 -6.40 7.83
C GLY A 289 -14.96 -6.30 6.65
N LEU A 290 -15.51 -5.11 6.39
CA LEU A 290 -16.41 -4.88 5.26
C LEU A 290 -15.76 -5.16 3.92
N CYS A 291 -14.54 -4.70 3.69
CA CYS A 291 -13.81 -4.95 2.45
C CYS A 291 -13.62 -6.44 2.17
N LEU A 292 -13.18 -7.20 3.17
CA LEU A 292 -12.98 -8.65 3.07
C LEU A 292 -14.31 -9.42 2.92
N GLU A 293 -15.37 -8.93 3.55
CA GLU A 293 -16.71 -9.48 3.38
C GLU A 293 -17.23 -9.34 1.94
N TYR A 294 -16.96 -8.21 1.28
CA TYR A 294 -17.27 -8.06 -0.15
C TYR A 294 -16.53 -9.07 -1.01
N LEU A 295 -15.24 -9.30 -0.75
CA LEU A 295 -14.46 -10.31 -1.45
C LEU A 295 -15.04 -11.71 -1.22
N ALA A 296 -15.30 -12.07 0.03
CA ALA A 296 -15.84 -13.40 0.37
C ALA A 296 -17.20 -13.69 -0.28
N ARG A 297 -18.10 -12.69 -0.28
CA ARG A 297 -19.45 -12.84 -0.90
C ARG A 297 -19.41 -12.96 -2.42
N SER A 298 -18.36 -12.51 -3.07
CA SER A 298 -18.25 -12.53 -4.53
C SER A 298 -18.09 -13.95 -5.11
N GLY A 299 -17.59 -14.88 -4.31
CA GLY A 299 -17.22 -16.22 -4.75
C GLY A 299 -15.89 -16.27 -5.52
N VAL A 300 -15.13 -15.18 -5.53
CA VAL A 300 -13.77 -15.18 -6.08
C VAL A 300 -12.85 -15.94 -5.12
N GLU A 301 -12.23 -16.97 -5.62
CA GLU A 301 -11.20 -17.70 -4.90
C GLU A 301 -9.88 -16.93 -5.00
N ALA A 302 -9.52 -16.22 -3.93
CA ALA A 302 -8.27 -15.48 -3.84
C ALA A 302 -7.49 -15.89 -2.59
N LYS A 303 -6.20 -16.16 -2.77
CA LYS A 303 -5.32 -16.59 -1.68
C LYS A 303 -4.66 -15.39 -1.02
N TYR A 304 -4.76 -15.33 0.31
CA TYR A 304 -4.02 -14.35 1.11
C TYR A 304 -2.52 -14.66 1.08
N ILE A 305 -1.68 -13.62 1.10
CA ILE A 305 -0.21 -13.74 1.14
C ILE A 305 0.25 -14.57 2.36
N SER A 306 1.22 -15.44 2.17
CA SER A 306 1.73 -16.29 3.27
C SER A 306 2.58 -15.51 4.27
N ASP A 307 2.83 -16.12 5.41
CA ASP A 307 3.65 -15.53 6.47
C ASP A 307 5.14 -15.44 6.13
N LEU A 308 5.59 -16.16 5.11
CA LEU A 308 7.00 -16.20 4.67
C LEU A 308 7.34 -15.20 3.56
N SER A 309 6.36 -14.49 3.03
CA SER A 309 6.60 -13.56 1.92
C SER A 309 7.38 -12.31 2.35
N PRO A 310 8.47 -11.94 1.64
CA PRO A 310 9.21 -10.71 1.92
C PRO A 310 8.37 -9.45 1.72
N HIS A 311 7.31 -9.51 0.91
CA HIS A 311 6.40 -8.40 0.70
C HIS A 311 5.57 -8.02 1.94
N ARG A 312 5.60 -8.85 2.97
CA ARG A 312 5.05 -8.49 4.29
C ARG A 312 5.88 -7.41 4.97
N CYS A 313 7.18 -7.31 4.70
CA CYS A 313 8.10 -6.39 5.38
C CYS A 313 8.16 -6.61 6.89
N VAL A 314 8.15 -7.87 7.34
CA VAL A 314 8.24 -8.19 8.76
C VAL A 314 9.61 -7.76 9.28
N PRO A 315 9.68 -6.97 10.37
CA PRO A 315 10.95 -6.51 10.92
C PRO A 315 11.82 -7.67 11.44
N VAL A 316 13.13 -7.48 11.39
CA VAL A 316 14.08 -8.41 12.02
C VAL A 316 14.57 -7.87 13.36
N GLN A 317 15.29 -8.67 14.10
CA GLN A 317 15.98 -8.19 15.29
C GLN A 317 17.15 -7.30 14.85
N ALA A 318 17.29 -6.12 15.49
CA ALA A 318 18.41 -5.21 15.32
C ALA A 318 19.73 -5.81 15.84
#